data_6858bcc8d295416470f4cb77ce3232f3
#
_entry.id   6858bcc8d295416470f4cb77ce3232f3
#
_cell.length_a   1.000
_cell.length_b   1.000
_cell.length_c   1.000
_cell.angle_alpha   90.00
_cell.angle_beta   90.00
_cell.angle_gamma   90.00
#
_symmetry.space_group_name_H-M   'P 1'
#
loop_
_entity.id
_entity.type
_entity.pdbx_description
1 polymer ?
#
loop_
_entity_poly.entity_id
_entity_poly.type
_entity_poly.pdbx_seq_one_letter_code
_entity_poly.pdbx_strand_id
1 'polypeptide(L)'
;MTETVLSLERTTDAPREARGRVRDLSHNFAPERVEDAVLLVSELVTNAVKYGPEDEAIRLIVQTDEQRVRFTVHDLGLGPLPEMRDEADPGPGGHGLRLVDALADRWGVERGSTRVWFELEH
;
A
#
# COMPACT_ATOMS: atom_id res chain seq x y z
N MET A 1 -19.13 1.11 -7.60
CA MET A 1 -17.73 0.88 -7.21
C MET A 1 -16.81 1.35 -8.33
N THR A 2 -15.74 2.00 -7.97
CA THR A 2 -14.73 2.50 -8.92
C THR A 2 -13.42 1.76 -8.67
N GLU A 3 -12.74 1.35 -9.74
CA GLU A 3 -11.43 0.71 -9.63
C GLU A 3 -10.43 1.42 -10.53
N THR A 4 -9.25 1.69 -9.99
CA THR A 4 -8.13 2.28 -10.71
C THR A 4 -6.91 1.40 -10.49
N VAL A 5 -6.21 1.03 -11.55
CA VAL A 5 -4.99 0.25 -11.48
C VAL A 5 -3.84 1.12 -11.98
N LEU A 6 -2.82 1.28 -11.15
CA LEU A 6 -1.64 2.09 -11.45
C LEU A 6 -0.41 1.19 -11.47
N SER A 7 0.46 1.39 -12.44
CA SER A 7 1.73 0.70 -12.51
C SER A 7 2.84 1.68 -12.17
N LEU A 8 3.68 1.31 -11.20
CA LEU A 8 4.79 2.12 -10.72
C LEU A 8 6.11 1.41 -11.04
N GLU A 9 7.06 2.16 -11.57
CA GLU A 9 8.40 1.62 -11.75
C GLU A 9 9.06 1.38 -10.39
N ARG A 10 9.80 0.30 -10.28
CA ARG A 10 10.48 -0.06 -9.03
C ARG A 10 11.75 0.77 -8.87
N THR A 11 11.57 2.01 -8.45
CA THR A 11 12.64 2.97 -8.22
C THR A 11 12.44 3.63 -6.86
N THR A 12 13.46 4.37 -6.41
CA THR A 12 13.35 5.13 -5.16
C THR A 12 12.31 6.24 -5.24
N ASP A 13 11.85 6.60 -6.44
CA ASP A 13 10.80 7.60 -6.64
C ASP A 13 9.39 7.03 -6.53
N ALA A 14 9.23 5.69 -6.54
CA ALA A 14 7.92 5.06 -6.52
C ALA A 14 7.05 5.50 -5.33
N PRO A 15 7.56 5.59 -4.09
CA PRO A 15 6.72 6.05 -2.98
C PRO A 15 6.18 7.46 -3.19
N ARG A 16 7.00 8.38 -3.70
CA ARG A 16 6.58 9.75 -3.98
C ARG A 16 5.53 9.78 -5.09
N GLU A 17 5.74 9.02 -6.14
CA GLU A 17 4.77 8.91 -7.23
C GLU A 17 3.43 8.36 -6.72
N ALA A 18 3.49 7.31 -5.89
CA ALA A 18 2.29 6.73 -5.30
C ALA A 18 1.52 7.75 -4.46
N ARG A 19 2.22 8.55 -3.64
CA ARG A 19 1.58 9.59 -2.84
C ARG A 19 0.83 10.59 -3.72
N GLY A 20 1.46 11.03 -4.81
CA GLY A 20 0.82 11.97 -5.75
C GLY A 20 -0.43 11.38 -6.37
N ARG A 21 -0.37 10.10 -6.77
CA ARG A 21 -1.52 9.44 -7.38
C ARG A 21 -2.67 9.25 -6.39
N VAL A 22 -2.37 8.93 -5.14
CA VAL A 22 -3.40 8.83 -4.09
C VAL A 22 -4.08 10.18 -3.89
N ARG A 23 -3.33 11.28 -3.86
CA ARG A 23 -3.90 12.62 -3.73
C ARG A 23 -4.79 12.97 -4.93
N ASP A 24 -4.40 12.59 -6.13
CA ASP A 24 -5.21 12.80 -7.34
C ASP A 24 -6.54 12.07 -7.28
N LEU A 25 -6.58 10.92 -6.60
CA LEU A 25 -7.80 10.12 -6.43
C LEU A 25 -8.60 10.49 -5.19
N SER A 26 -8.13 11.45 -4.41
CA SER A 26 -8.71 11.75 -3.10
C SER A 26 -10.16 12.23 -3.15
N HIS A 27 -10.62 12.73 -4.29
CA HIS A 27 -12.02 13.14 -4.45
C HIS A 27 -12.99 11.95 -4.38
N ASN A 28 -12.49 10.72 -4.44
CA ASN A 28 -13.30 9.50 -4.38
C ASN A 28 -13.46 8.95 -2.97
N PHE A 29 -12.84 9.58 -1.97
CA PHE A 29 -12.95 9.11 -0.59
C PHE A 29 -12.91 10.28 0.39
N ALA A 30 -13.18 9.99 1.67
CA ALA A 30 -13.36 11.03 2.69
C ALA A 30 -12.09 11.88 2.86
N PRO A 31 -12.21 13.22 2.88
CA PRO A 31 -11.05 14.10 3.02
C PRO A 31 -10.22 13.84 4.27
N GLU A 32 -10.85 13.47 5.38
CA GLU A 32 -10.17 13.18 6.64
C GLU A 32 -9.33 11.91 6.60
N ARG A 33 -9.52 11.06 5.56
CA ARG A 33 -8.75 9.83 5.40
C ARG A 33 -7.58 9.96 4.42
N VAL A 34 -7.45 11.10 3.76
CA VAL A 34 -6.43 11.28 2.71
C VAL A 34 -5.02 11.12 3.25
N GLU A 35 -4.69 11.74 4.37
CA GLU A 35 -3.35 11.68 4.92
C GLU A 35 -3.00 10.26 5.42
N ASP A 36 -3.96 9.56 6.00
CA ASP A 36 -3.77 8.16 6.37
C ASP A 36 -3.49 7.31 5.13
N ALA A 37 -4.29 7.49 4.07
CA ALA A 37 -4.10 6.76 2.82
C ALA A 37 -2.72 7.03 2.20
N VAL A 38 -2.32 8.29 2.16
CA VAL A 38 -1.01 8.69 1.60
C VAL A 38 0.12 8.04 2.39
N LEU A 39 0.05 8.09 3.71
CA LEU A 39 1.08 7.48 4.57
C LEU A 39 1.16 5.98 4.36
N LEU A 40 0.03 5.28 4.43
CA LEU A 40 0.01 3.82 4.35
C LEU A 40 0.44 3.30 2.98
N VAL A 41 -0.01 3.92 1.91
CA VAL A 41 0.41 3.55 0.56
C VAL A 41 1.92 3.78 0.40
N SER A 42 2.43 4.91 0.88
CA SER A 42 3.86 5.22 0.82
C SER A 42 4.70 4.14 1.51
N GLU A 43 4.28 3.70 2.69
CA GLU A 43 5.00 2.66 3.44
C GLU A 43 4.98 1.32 2.71
N LEU A 44 3.84 0.91 2.17
CA LEU A 44 3.74 -0.36 1.46
C LEU A 44 4.52 -0.34 0.14
N VAL A 45 4.51 0.77 -0.59
CA VAL A 45 5.28 0.91 -1.82
C VAL A 45 6.79 0.93 -1.50
N THR A 46 7.18 1.59 -0.41
CA THR A 46 8.59 1.58 0.03
C THR A 46 9.06 0.15 0.30
N ASN A 47 8.23 -0.66 0.97
CA ASN A 47 8.56 -2.06 1.23
C ASN A 47 8.66 -2.85 -0.07
N ALA A 48 7.76 -2.63 -1.01
CA ALA A 48 7.78 -3.31 -2.29
C ALA A 48 9.05 -2.98 -3.08
N VAL A 49 9.51 -1.74 -3.06
CA VAL A 49 10.77 -1.34 -3.71
C VAL A 49 11.96 -2.05 -3.08
N LYS A 50 12.00 -2.16 -1.76
CA LYS A 50 13.14 -2.73 -1.04
C LYS A 50 13.22 -4.25 -1.14
N TYR A 51 12.09 -4.94 -1.13
CA TYR A 51 12.05 -6.38 -0.94
C TYR A 51 11.48 -7.16 -2.13
N GLY A 52 10.92 -6.48 -3.11
CA GLY A 52 10.38 -7.14 -4.30
C GLY A 52 11.43 -7.38 -5.37
N PRO A 53 11.06 -8.11 -6.44
CA PRO A 53 11.97 -8.42 -7.54
C PRO A 53 12.31 -7.15 -8.35
N GLU A 54 13.57 -7.02 -8.71
CA GLU A 54 14.08 -5.81 -9.39
C GLU A 54 13.44 -5.55 -10.75
N ASP A 55 13.03 -6.59 -11.44
CA ASP A 55 12.57 -6.49 -12.83
C ASP A 55 11.07 -6.30 -12.97
N GLU A 56 10.32 -6.29 -11.86
CA GLU A 56 8.88 -6.23 -11.93
C GLU A 56 8.36 -4.87 -11.44
N ALA A 57 7.36 -4.36 -12.15
CA ALA A 57 6.67 -3.15 -11.72
C ALA A 57 5.85 -3.41 -10.46
N ILE A 58 5.53 -2.35 -9.74
CA ILE A 58 4.64 -2.41 -8.58
C ILE A 58 3.26 -1.99 -9.05
N ARG A 59 2.22 -2.74 -8.70
CA ARG A 59 0.85 -2.35 -8.98
C ARG A 59 0.19 -1.78 -7.73
N LEU A 60 -0.43 -0.64 -7.89
CA LEU A 60 -1.30 -0.05 -6.87
C LEU A 60 -2.72 -0.10 -7.41
N ILE A 61 -3.58 -0.80 -6.71
CA ILE A 61 -4.99 -0.96 -7.08
C ILE A 61 -5.83 -0.20 -6.06
N VAL A 62 -6.66 0.71 -6.53
CA VAL A 62 -7.53 1.52 -5.67
C VAL A 62 -8.98 1.22 -6.03
N GLN A 63 -9.74 0.72 -5.06
CA GLN A 63 -11.15 0.39 -5.23
C GLN A 63 -11.97 1.20 -4.23
N THR A 64 -12.95 1.95 -4.72
CA THR A 64 -13.79 2.79 -3.87
C THR A 64 -15.26 2.43 -4.05
N ASP A 65 -16.01 2.48 -2.97
CA ASP A 65 -17.47 2.43 -2.98
C ASP A 65 -18.02 3.50 -2.00
N GLU A 66 -19.31 3.47 -1.73
CA GLU A 66 -19.96 4.46 -0.86
C GLU A 66 -19.49 4.39 0.59
N GLN A 67 -18.93 3.27 1.02
CA GLN A 67 -18.62 3.00 2.43
C GLN A 67 -17.13 3.05 2.72
N ARG A 68 -16.28 2.68 1.76
CA ARG A 68 -14.84 2.52 2.02
C ARG A 68 -14.01 2.66 0.76
N VAL A 69 -12.70 2.84 0.98
CA VAL A 69 -11.69 2.74 -0.07
C VAL A 69 -10.74 1.61 0.30
N ARG A 70 -10.42 0.76 -0.67
CA ARG A 70 -9.41 -0.30 -0.52
C ARG A 70 -8.21 0.00 -1.40
N PHE A 71 -7.04 -0.07 -0.80
CA PHE A 71 -5.76 0.02 -1.51
C PHE A 71 -5.08 -1.33 -1.47
N THR A 72 -4.59 -1.79 -2.62
CA THR A 72 -3.82 -3.03 -2.72
C THR A 72 -2.49 -2.73 -3.38
N VAL A 73 -1.40 -3.10 -2.72
CA VAL A 73 -0.06 -3.01 -3.31
C VAL A 73 0.39 -4.42 -3.66
N HIS A 74 0.68 -4.64 -4.94
CA HIS A 74 1.10 -5.93 -5.47
C HIS A 74 2.47 -5.76 -6.11
N ASP A 75 3.51 -6.34 -5.53
CA ASP A 75 4.88 -6.20 -6.02
C ASP A 75 5.24 -7.21 -7.12
N LEU A 76 4.30 -8.11 -7.49
CA LEU A 76 4.45 -9.11 -8.54
C LEU A 76 5.58 -10.13 -8.29
N GLY A 77 6.14 -10.16 -7.07
CA GLY A 77 7.19 -11.09 -6.71
C GLY A 77 6.66 -12.41 -6.21
N LEU A 78 7.55 -13.39 -6.15
CA LEU A 78 7.31 -14.71 -5.56
C LEU A 78 8.06 -14.87 -4.24
N GLY A 79 8.52 -13.78 -3.66
CA GLY A 79 9.25 -13.78 -2.42
C GLY A 79 8.38 -14.12 -1.21
N PRO A 80 8.99 -14.17 -0.03
CA PRO A 80 8.23 -14.43 1.19
C PRO A 80 7.18 -13.35 1.40
N LEU A 81 6.05 -13.75 2.02
CA LEU A 81 4.99 -12.83 2.36
C LEU A 81 5.50 -11.77 3.34
N PRO A 82 5.01 -10.52 3.24
CA PRO A 82 5.32 -9.50 4.22
C PRO A 82 4.88 -9.94 5.62
N GLU A 83 5.70 -9.64 6.61
CA GLU A 83 5.40 -9.95 8.00
C GLU A 83 5.47 -8.67 8.84
N MET A 84 4.67 -8.62 9.89
CA MET A 84 4.77 -7.55 10.87
C MET A 84 6.03 -7.79 11.70
N ARG A 85 6.98 -6.86 11.67
CA ARG A 85 8.21 -6.99 12.42
C ARG A 85 8.04 -6.55 13.86
N ASP A 86 8.80 -7.18 14.73
CA ASP A 86 8.89 -6.79 16.13
C ASP A 86 9.54 -5.40 16.25
N GLU A 87 9.15 -4.65 17.28
CA GLU A 87 9.77 -3.36 17.60
C GLU A 87 11.26 -3.45 17.87
N ALA A 88 11.71 -4.61 18.34
CA ALA A 88 13.13 -4.86 18.60
C ALA A 88 13.96 -4.95 17.30
N ASP A 89 13.31 -5.08 16.14
CA ASP A 89 13.98 -5.14 14.85
C ASP A 89 13.56 -3.94 13.99
N PRO A 90 14.21 -2.79 14.18
CA PRO A 90 13.84 -1.56 13.47
C PRO A 90 14.34 -1.52 12.03
N GLY A 91 14.57 -2.65 11.39
CA GLY A 91 15.02 -2.70 10.01
C GLY A 91 14.14 -1.88 9.07
N PRO A 92 14.70 -1.40 7.94
CA PRO A 92 13.95 -0.60 6.99
C PRO A 92 12.70 -1.32 6.52
N GLY A 93 11.57 -0.61 6.50
CA GLY A 93 10.30 -1.17 6.07
C GLY A 93 9.57 -2.01 7.13
N GLY A 94 10.18 -2.23 8.30
CA GLY A 94 9.55 -3.00 9.37
C GLY A 94 8.35 -2.30 10.00
N HIS A 95 8.18 -1.02 9.77
CA HIS A 95 7.10 -0.22 10.35
C HIS A 95 5.84 -0.17 9.51
N GLY A 96 5.91 -0.55 8.23
CA GLY A 96 4.79 -0.42 7.32
C GLY A 96 3.54 -1.15 7.78
N LEU A 97 3.66 -2.43 8.11
CA LEU A 97 2.51 -3.22 8.57
C LEU A 97 2.01 -2.79 9.95
N ARG A 98 2.88 -2.27 10.82
CA ARG A 98 2.46 -1.73 12.11
C ARG A 98 1.60 -0.49 11.93
N LEU A 99 1.98 0.40 11.00
CA LEU A 99 1.18 1.58 10.69
C LEU A 99 -0.15 1.18 10.06
N VAL A 100 -0.14 0.20 9.17
CA VAL A 100 -1.39 -0.30 8.57
C VAL A 100 -2.32 -0.84 9.67
N ASP A 101 -1.79 -1.65 10.58
CA ASP A 101 -2.57 -2.21 11.68
C ASP A 101 -3.13 -1.12 12.60
N ALA A 102 -2.36 -0.05 12.82
CA ALA A 102 -2.77 1.04 13.69
C ALA A 102 -3.82 1.96 13.07
N LEU A 103 -3.74 2.22 11.77
CA LEU A 103 -4.53 3.26 11.11
C LEU A 103 -5.63 2.74 10.18
N ALA A 104 -5.48 1.55 9.62
CA ALA A 104 -6.49 0.99 8.74
C ALA A 104 -7.65 0.39 9.54
N ASP A 105 -8.84 0.44 8.98
CA ASP A 105 -10.00 -0.19 9.58
C ASP A 105 -9.96 -1.71 9.38
N ARG A 106 -9.41 -2.15 8.25
CA ARG A 106 -9.20 -3.56 7.92
C ARG A 106 -7.97 -3.67 7.05
N TRP A 107 -7.25 -4.80 7.16
CA TRP A 107 -6.10 -5.05 6.29
C TRP A 107 -5.81 -6.55 6.23
N GLY A 108 -5.02 -6.95 5.24
CA GLY A 108 -4.60 -8.33 5.12
C GLY A 108 -3.48 -8.52 4.11
N VAL A 109 -2.94 -9.73 4.12
CA VAL A 109 -1.96 -10.18 3.15
C VAL A 109 -2.54 -11.39 2.45
N GLU A 110 -2.57 -11.38 1.12
CA GLU A 110 -3.13 -12.45 0.33
C GLU A 110 -2.16 -13.63 0.25
N ARG A 111 -2.59 -14.81 0.67
CA ARG A 111 -1.74 -16.00 0.66
C ARG A 111 -1.37 -16.41 -0.74
N GLY A 112 -0.12 -16.85 -0.92
CA GLY A 112 0.39 -17.30 -2.21
C GLY A 112 0.71 -16.17 -3.15
N SER A 113 0.66 -14.93 -2.68
CA SER A 113 1.02 -13.76 -3.45
C SER A 113 1.70 -12.75 -2.55
N THR A 114 2.19 -11.67 -3.16
CA THR A 114 2.80 -10.57 -2.42
C THR A 114 1.86 -9.37 -2.35
N ARG A 115 0.56 -9.62 -2.38
CA ARG A 115 -0.45 -8.56 -2.26
C ARG A 115 -0.70 -8.23 -0.81
N VAL A 116 -0.57 -6.94 -0.48
CA VAL A 116 -0.97 -6.39 0.82
C VAL A 116 -2.07 -5.38 0.55
N TRP A 117 -3.17 -5.48 1.28
CA TRP A 117 -4.28 -4.56 1.12
C TRP A 117 -4.71 -3.97 2.44
N PHE A 118 -5.28 -2.79 2.39
CA PHE A 118 -5.94 -2.18 3.54
C PHE A 118 -7.16 -1.40 3.12
N GLU A 119 -8.10 -1.23 4.04
CA GLU A 119 -9.34 -0.49 3.83
C GLU A 119 -9.48 0.63 4.84
N LEU A 120 -9.95 1.77 4.35
CA LEU A 120 -10.31 2.92 5.18
C LEU A 120 -11.78 3.23 4.94
N GLU A 121 -12.54 3.33 6.02
CA GLU A 121 -13.95 3.71 5.94
C GLU A 121 -14.08 5.23 5.78
N HIS A 122 -15.10 5.62 5.03
CA HIS A 122 -15.40 7.03 4.84
C HIS A 122 -15.96 7.68 6.09
#